data_3d35867952da76efa2f8d0da7f36085c
#
_entry.id   3d35867952da76efa2f8d0da7f36085c
#
_cell.length_a   1.000
_cell.length_b   1.000
_cell.length_c   1.000
_cell.angle_alpha   90.00
_cell.angle_beta   90.00
_cell.angle_gamma   90.00
#
_symmetry.space_group_name_H-M   'P 1'
#
loop_
_entity.id
_entity.type
_entity.pdbx_description
1 polymer ?
#
loop_
_entity_poly.entity_id
_entity_poly.type
_entity_poly.pdbx_seq_one_letter_code
_entity_poly.pdbx_strand_id
1 'polypeptide(L)'
;MEAGTRPDSVQGSAVYPIGTRVSERGHLVIGGCDTVALAAEFGTPAYVYAEDDLRARARAYVDAFSAHGDDFEVIYASKAAPVSAIYRLFADEGLAIDVASGGELHMALEAGCDPARVHMHGNNKTSAELRLAIEAGVGHLIVDSFDEIERLDALLDRPLDVLIRVTPGIKADTHSYVQTGQLDSKFGFGLEDGLATRAIDAIRAAGNLRLVGLHAHIGSQIFELEPYVKTIEALGSLAGAAGLSNEEFRLLNVGGGLGIAYTAADEPPSIRSYVDVKVEGVRRVFDPTPRILVEPGRSLVGNAGITLYEVGTVKEIPGVRTYVAVDGGMSDNLRPMLYGARYEALVANRAADPPDTDVTVAGMHCESSDVIVRDAVLAAPRVGDLLATPATGAYGHAMANNYNGVPRPPVIFCKDGDARVVVRRETWDDLGVRDV
;
A
#
# COMPACT_ATOMS: atom_id res chain seq x y z
N MET A 1 -22.79 3.82 21.27
CA MET A 1 -23.47 4.25 20.02
C MET A 1 -22.67 5.45 19.50
N GLU A 2 -21.70 5.18 18.64
CA GLU A 2 -20.94 6.24 17.96
C GLU A 2 -21.76 6.72 16.77
N ALA A 3 -21.88 8.04 16.65
CA ALA A 3 -22.74 8.70 15.69
C ALA A 3 -22.31 8.36 14.25
N GLY A 4 -23.26 7.91 13.44
CA GLY A 4 -23.06 7.74 12.00
C GLY A 4 -22.58 9.03 11.32
N THR A 5 -21.85 8.87 10.26
CA THR A 5 -21.18 9.95 9.51
C THR A 5 -22.20 11.00 9.04
N ARG A 6 -22.08 12.22 9.52
CA ARG A 6 -22.91 13.35 9.04
C ARG A 6 -22.37 13.88 7.71
N PRO A 7 -23.20 14.50 6.84
CA PRO A 7 -22.76 15.10 5.56
C PRO A 7 -21.55 16.04 5.69
N ASP A 8 -21.46 16.79 6.78
CA ASP A 8 -20.28 17.64 7.11
C ASP A 8 -19.03 16.81 7.43
N SER A 9 -19.14 15.49 7.64
CA SER A 9 -18.05 14.60 8.00
C SER A 9 -17.28 14.03 6.79
N VAL A 10 -17.81 14.13 5.58
CA VAL A 10 -17.13 13.69 4.34
C VAL A 10 -16.08 14.72 3.91
N GLN A 11 -16.43 16.01 3.97
CA GLN A 11 -15.51 17.10 3.61
C GLN A 11 -14.46 17.28 4.69
N GLY A 12 -13.18 17.12 4.32
CA GLY A 12 -12.06 17.21 5.26
C GLY A 12 -11.82 15.96 6.10
N SER A 13 -12.58 14.88 5.87
CA SER A 13 -12.36 13.58 6.52
C SER A 13 -11.03 12.96 6.07
N ALA A 14 -10.27 12.43 7.03
CA ALA A 14 -9.03 11.70 6.75
C ALA A 14 -9.24 10.35 6.03
N VAL A 15 -10.49 9.85 6.01
CA VAL A 15 -10.85 8.55 5.42
C VAL A 15 -11.09 8.64 3.92
N TYR A 16 -11.63 9.78 3.46
CA TYR A 16 -11.93 10.03 2.04
C TYR A 16 -10.78 10.72 1.31
N PRO A 17 -10.74 10.64 -0.03
CA PRO A 17 -9.78 11.41 -0.83
C PRO A 17 -9.88 12.91 -0.57
N ILE A 18 -8.74 13.60 -0.64
CA ILE A 18 -8.69 15.07 -0.52
C ILE A 18 -9.60 15.70 -1.58
N GLY A 19 -10.39 16.71 -1.17
CA GLY A 19 -11.33 17.38 -2.06
C GLY A 19 -12.66 16.65 -2.27
N THR A 20 -12.90 15.54 -1.56
CA THR A 20 -14.21 14.88 -1.54
C THR A 20 -15.27 15.83 -0.96
N ARG A 21 -16.42 15.87 -1.60
CA ARG A 21 -17.56 16.71 -1.19
C ARG A 21 -18.90 16.07 -1.53
N VAL A 22 -19.95 16.62 -0.98
CA VAL A 22 -21.33 16.31 -1.38
C VAL A 22 -21.83 17.43 -2.32
N SER A 23 -22.39 17.08 -3.46
CA SER A 23 -22.93 18.02 -4.43
C SER A 23 -24.28 18.60 -3.97
N GLU A 24 -24.76 19.65 -4.65
CA GLU A 24 -26.11 20.21 -4.43
C GLU A 24 -27.24 19.20 -4.67
N ARG A 25 -26.96 18.12 -5.45
CA ARG A 25 -27.88 17.01 -5.67
C ARG A 25 -27.85 15.97 -4.56
N GLY A 26 -26.99 16.15 -3.56
CA GLY A 26 -26.77 15.17 -2.48
C GLY A 26 -25.88 13.99 -2.87
N HIS A 27 -25.20 14.04 -4.01
CA HIS A 27 -24.32 12.96 -4.46
C HIS A 27 -22.89 13.15 -3.93
N LEU A 28 -22.21 12.05 -3.65
CA LEU A 28 -20.78 12.04 -3.36
C LEU A 28 -19.99 12.42 -4.63
N VAL A 29 -18.95 13.25 -4.47
CA VAL A 29 -18.08 13.72 -5.57
C VAL A 29 -16.63 13.44 -5.21
N ILE A 30 -15.91 12.75 -6.10
CA ILE A 30 -14.51 12.36 -5.96
C ILE A 30 -13.70 12.92 -7.14
N GLY A 31 -12.63 13.68 -6.85
CA GLY A 31 -11.81 14.30 -7.90
C GLY A 31 -12.60 15.17 -8.87
N GLY A 32 -13.69 15.78 -8.39
CA GLY A 32 -14.62 16.58 -9.18
C GLY A 32 -15.70 15.77 -9.92
N CYS A 33 -15.61 14.43 -9.95
CA CYS A 33 -16.55 13.56 -10.66
C CYS A 33 -17.71 13.13 -9.74
N ASP A 34 -18.95 13.23 -10.24
CA ASP A 34 -20.16 12.74 -9.57
C ASP A 34 -20.18 11.20 -9.59
N THR A 35 -20.29 10.55 -8.43
CA THR A 35 -20.25 9.08 -8.31
C THR A 35 -21.43 8.40 -9.02
N VAL A 36 -22.58 9.06 -9.14
CA VAL A 36 -23.73 8.53 -9.90
C VAL A 36 -23.41 8.50 -11.40
N ALA A 37 -22.74 9.54 -11.91
CA ALA A 37 -22.31 9.57 -13.31
C ALA A 37 -21.24 8.51 -13.57
N LEU A 38 -20.27 8.33 -12.65
CA LEU A 38 -19.24 7.29 -12.75
C LEU A 38 -19.87 5.88 -12.81
N ALA A 39 -20.82 5.58 -11.92
CA ALA A 39 -21.48 4.30 -11.91
C ALA A 39 -22.30 4.05 -13.20
N ALA A 40 -22.97 5.09 -13.72
CA ALA A 40 -23.73 4.99 -14.97
C ALA A 40 -22.83 4.76 -16.19
N GLU A 41 -21.63 5.35 -16.23
CA GLU A 41 -20.71 5.25 -17.36
C GLU A 41 -19.84 3.98 -17.32
N PHE A 42 -19.29 3.65 -16.15
CA PHE A 42 -18.29 2.57 -16.00
C PHE A 42 -18.82 1.32 -15.30
N GLY A 43 -20.04 1.38 -14.75
CA GLY A 43 -20.64 0.32 -13.95
C GLY A 43 -19.99 0.16 -12.57
N THR A 44 -20.60 -0.73 -11.77
CA THR A 44 -20.11 -1.17 -10.44
C THR A 44 -19.80 -2.67 -10.44
N PRO A 45 -19.03 -3.21 -9.48
CA PRO A 45 -18.18 -2.45 -8.60
C PRO A 45 -17.05 -1.75 -9.36
N ALA A 46 -16.51 -0.65 -8.81
CA ALA A 46 -15.43 0.10 -9.45
C ALA A 46 -14.50 0.74 -8.40
N TYR A 47 -13.18 0.66 -8.62
CA TYR A 47 -12.21 1.43 -7.84
C TYR A 47 -12.07 2.82 -8.45
N VAL A 48 -12.25 3.85 -7.64
CA VAL A 48 -12.17 5.25 -8.05
C VAL A 48 -11.09 5.95 -7.25
N TYR A 49 -10.09 6.51 -7.92
CA TYR A 49 -9.01 7.26 -7.31
C TYR A 49 -9.08 8.74 -7.67
N ALA A 50 -8.89 9.61 -6.68
CA ALA A 50 -8.64 11.03 -6.92
C ALA A 50 -7.16 11.21 -7.31
N GLU A 51 -6.87 11.55 -8.57
CA GLU A 51 -5.50 11.68 -9.07
C GLU A 51 -4.71 12.78 -8.33
N ASP A 52 -5.36 13.90 -8.05
CA ASP A 52 -4.71 15.01 -7.34
C ASP A 52 -4.34 14.66 -5.89
N ASP A 53 -5.11 13.77 -5.23
CA ASP A 53 -4.75 13.28 -3.90
C ASP A 53 -3.52 12.35 -3.94
N LEU A 54 -3.44 11.46 -4.94
CA LEU A 54 -2.24 10.64 -5.15
C LEU A 54 -0.98 11.53 -5.28
N ARG A 55 -1.06 12.58 -6.13
CA ARG A 55 0.04 13.53 -6.33
C ARG A 55 0.35 14.33 -5.08
N ALA A 56 -0.67 14.80 -4.37
CA ALA A 56 -0.51 15.58 -3.16
C ALA A 56 0.23 14.78 -2.06
N ARG A 57 -0.09 13.49 -1.92
CA ARG A 57 0.57 12.59 -0.94
C ARG A 57 2.02 12.33 -1.32
N ALA A 58 2.32 12.12 -2.61
CA ALA A 58 3.70 11.97 -3.08
C ALA A 58 4.53 13.23 -2.76
N ARG A 59 4.01 14.41 -3.11
CA ARG A 59 4.65 15.69 -2.80
C ARG A 59 4.82 15.93 -1.32
N ALA A 60 3.84 15.56 -0.49
CA ALA A 60 3.94 15.71 0.96
C ALA A 60 5.15 14.95 1.54
N TYR A 61 5.50 13.77 1.02
CA TYR A 61 6.72 13.06 1.40
C TYR A 61 7.98 13.79 0.92
N VAL A 62 8.03 14.19 -0.34
CA VAL A 62 9.17 14.89 -0.93
C VAL A 62 9.41 16.22 -0.21
N ASP A 63 8.37 17.00 0.04
CA ASP A 63 8.45 18.29 0.71
C ASP A 63 8.90 18.14 2.17
N ALA A 64 8.39 17.12 2.87
CA ALA A 64 8.77 16.85 4.26
C ALA A 64 10.27 16.54 4.38
N PHE A 65 10.81 15.68 3.51
CA PHE A 65 12.25 15.38 3.48
C PHE A 65 13.08 16.59 3.02
N SER A 66 12.67 17.28 1.97
CA SER A 66 13.38 18.44 1.41
C SER A 66 13.54 19.56 2.45
N ALA A 67 12.59 19.69 3.36
CA ALA A 67 12.67 20.67 4.43
C ALA A 67 13.81 20.42 5.44
N HIS A 68 14.32 19.20 5.51
CA HIS A 68 15.48 18.83 6.34
C HIS A 68 16.82 19.05 5.64
N GLY A 69 16.86 19.02 4.30
CA GLY A 69 18.08 19.23 3.52
C GLY A 69 19.05 18.04 3.49
N ASP A 70 18.64 16.86 3.97
CA ASP A 70 19.42 15.62 3.84
C ASP A 70 19.25 15.01 2.45
N ASP A 71 20.17 14.13 2.07
CA ASP A 71 19.99 13.27 0.88
C ASP A 71 18.97 12.16 1.18
N PHE A 72 17.97 12.03 0.33
CA PHE A 72 16.88 11.09 0.54
C PHE A 72 16.34 10.50 -0.75
N GLU A 73 15.57 9.43 -0.62
CA GLU A 73 14.75 8.87 -1.68
C GLU A 73 13.42 8.34 -1.12
N VAL A 74 12.32 8.75 -1.74
CA VAL A 74 11.00 8.19 -1.47
C VAL A 74 10.71 7.13 -2.52
N ILE A 75 10.40 5.91 -2.09
CA ILE A 75 10.20 4.74 -2.94
C ILE A 75 8.75 4.28 -2.78
N TYR A 76 8.01 4.22 -3.84
CA TYR A 76 6.64 3.71 -3.81
C TYR A 76 6.62 2.20 -3.65
N ALA A 77 6.11 1.67 -2.53
CA ALA A 77 5.88 0.23 -2.32
C ALA A 77 4.70 -0.25 -3.16
N SER A 78 5.01 -0.72 -4.37
CA SER A 78 4.02 -0.97 -5.45
C SER A 78 2.99 -2.04 -5.13
N LYS A 79 3.31 -3.00 -4.25
CA LYS A 79 2.36 -4.00 -3.74
C LYS A 79 1.05 -3.42 -3.18
N ALA A 80 1.04 -2.14 -2.80
CA ALA A 80 -0.17 -1.46 -2.32
C ALA A 80 -1.21 -1.29 -3.42
N ALA A 81 -0.79 -0.95 -4.65
CA ALA A 81 -1.64 -0.87 -5.84
C ALA A 81 -0.77 -0.97 -7.11
N PRO A 82 -0.48 -2.19 -7.63
CA PRO A 82 0.38 -2.41 -8.79
C PRO A 82 -0.36 -2.08 -10.09
N VAL A 83 -0.57 -0.81 -10.35
CA VAL A 83 -1.27 -0.29 -11.53
C VAL A 83 -0.31 0.59 -12.32
N SER A 84 -0.11 0.31 -13.62
CA SER A 84 0.84 1.03 -14.48
C SER A 84 0.65 2.54 -14.49
N ALA A 85 -0.60 3.02 -14.39
CA ALA A 85 -0.88 4.45 -14.28
C ALA A 85 -0.40 5.05 -12.95
N ILE A 86 -0.43 4.29 -11.86
CA ILE A 86 0.09 4.70 -10.54
C ILE A 86 1.62 4.73 -10.57
N TYR A 87 2.27 3.73 -11.19
CA TYR A 87 3.71 3.73 -11.37
C TYR A 87 4.19 5.00 -12.10
N ARG A 88 3.59 5.29 -13.28
CA ARG A 88 3.90 6.51 -14.04
C ARG A 88 3.67 7.77 -13.21
N LEU A 89 2.52 7.88 -12.55
CA LEU A 89 2.19 9.04 -11.74
C LEU A 89 3.24 9.30 -10.66
N PHE A 90 3.67 8.27 -9.92
CA PHE A 90 4.65 8.46 -8.86
C PHE A 90 6.08 8.66 -9.41
N ALA A 91 6.43 8.05 -10.52
CA ALA A 91 7.69 8.34 -11.22
C ALA A 91 7.73 9.80 -11.70
N ASP A 92 6.62 10.35 -12.23
CA ASP A 92 6.48 11.76 -12.62
C ASP A 92 6.62 12.71 -11.42
N GLU A 93 6.15 12.30 -10.23
CA GLU A 93 6.32 13.06 -8.97
C GLU A 93 7.72 12.84 -8.34
N GLY A 94 8.60 12.15 -9.03
CA GLY A 94 10.00 11.96 -8.63
C GLY A 94 10.25 10.83 -7.64
N LEU A 95 9.29 9.93 -7.39
CA LEU A 95 9.48 8.76 -6.55
C LEU A 95 10.22 7.64 -7.30
N ALA A 96 11.00 6.85 -6.57
CA ALA A 96 11.47 5.54 -7.00
C ALA A 96 10.39 4.48 -6.80
N ILE A 97 10.61 3.26 -7.31
CA ILE A 97 9.61 2.19 -7.27
C ILE A 97 10.19 0.95 -6.56
N ASP A 98 9.48 0.42 -5.57
CA ASP A 98 9.74 -0.88 -4.96
C ASP A 98 8.86 -1.94 -5.65
N VAL A 99 9.47 -3.05 -6.01
CA VAL A 99 8.80 -4.22 -6.60
C VAL A 99 9.16 -5.48 -5.80
N ALA A 100 8.19 -6.38 -5.61
CA ALA A 100 8.35 -7.59 -4.83
C ALA A 100 8.26 -8.89 -5.66
N SER A 101 8.16 -8.77 -6.98
CA SER A 101 8.10 -9.90 -7.91
C SER A 101 8.52 -9.49 -9.32
N GLY A 102 8.82 -10.49 -10.16
CA GLY A 102 9.08 -10.27 -11.58
C GLY A 102 7.88 -9.67 -12.32
N GLY A 103 6.65 -9.98 -11.88
CA GLY A 103 5.42 -9.39 -12.44
C GLY A 103 5.33 -7.89 -12.17
N GLU A 104 5.57 -7.46 -10.93
CA GLU A 104 5.59 -6.04 -10.58
C GLU A 104 6.74 -5.31 -11.30
N LEU A 105 7.93 -5.95 -11.41
CA LEU A 105 9.06 -5.39 -12.18
C LEU A 105 8.67 -5.20 -13.65
N HIS A 106 8.10 -6.22 -14.28
CA HIS A 106 7.64 -6.12 -15.67
C HIS A 106 6.65 -4.96 -15.86
N MET A 107 5.66 -4.83 -14.96
CA MET A 107 4.68 -3.74 -15.02
C MET A 107 5.32 -2.36 -14.83
N ALA A 108 6.31 -2.23 -13.96
CA ALA A 108 7.04 -0.98 -13.74
C ALA A 108 7.83 -0.57 -15.00
N LEU A 109 8.52 -1.52 -15.64
CA LEU A 109 9.25 -1.30 -16.88
C LEU A 109 8.32 -0.90 -18.05
N GLU A 110 7.21 -1.63 -18.23
CA GLU A 110 6.19 -1.28 -19.24
C GLU A 110 5.52 0.08 -18.96
N ALA A 111 5.45 0.48 -17.70
CA ALA A 111 5.00 1.81 -17.33
C ALA A 111 6.01 2.92 -17.68
N GLY A 112 7.24 2.57 -18.10
CA GLY A 112 8.31 3.50 -18.44
C GLY A 112 9.11 4.00 -17.23
N CYS A 113 9.06 3.29 -16.09
CA CYS A 113 9.90 3.61 -14.95
C CYS A 113 11.38 3.34 -15.27
N ASP A 114 12.27 4.24 -14.83
CA ASP A 114 13.71 4.04 -14.95
C ASP A 114 14.15 2.84 -14.09
N PRO A 115 14.69 1.76 -14.68
CA PRO A 115 15.12 0.59 -13.92
C PRO A 115 16.20 0.91 -12.88
N ALA A 116 17.05 1.90 -13.11
CA ALA A 116 18.03 2.34 -12.14
C ALA A 116 17.42 2.92 -10.84
N ARG A 117 16.13 3.26 -10.87
CA ARG A 117 15.33 3.73 -9.73
C ARG A 117 14.33 2.70 -9.23
N VAL A 118 14.50 1.44 -9.63
CA VAL A 118 13.72 0.33 -9.11
C VAL A 118 14.51 -0.39 -8.00
N HIS A 119 13.82 -0.68 -6.90
CA HIS A 119 14.31 -1.47 -5.77
C HIS A 119 13.56 -2.80 -5.74
N MET A 120 14.27 -3.93 -5.78
CA MET A 120 13.62 -5.23 -5.82
C MET A 120 13.72 -5.97 -4.49
N HIS A 121 12.59 -6.20 -3.88
CA HIS A 121 12.39 -6.96 -2.65
C HIS A 121 11.93 -8.40 -2.92
N GLY A 122 11.75 -9.17 -1.85
CA GLY A 122 11.20 -10.52 -1.86
C GLY A 122 12.08 -11.51 -1.09
N ASN A 123 11.44 -12.34 -0.28
CA ASN A 123 12.13 -13.35 0.54
C ASN A 123 12.46 -14.64 -0.24
N ASN A 124 11.99 -14.77 -1.45
CA ASN A 124 12.27 -15.91 -2.33
C ASN A 124 12.21 -15.49 -3.80
N LYS A 125 13.14 -14.64 -4.22
CA LYS A 125 13.29 -14.29 -5.63
C LYS A 125 13.80 -15.51 -6.41
N THR A 126 13.09 -15.89 -7.45
CA THR A 126 13.49 -16.99 -8.34
C THR A 126 14.71 -16.61 -9.18
N SER A 127 15.46 -17.60 -9.66
CA SER A 127 16.57 -17.32 -10.58
C SER A 127 16.15 -16.59 -11.85
N ALA A 128 14.91 -16.80 -12.32
CA ALA A 128 14.36 -16.08 -13.47
C ALA A 128 14.11 -14.60 -13.13
N GLU A 129 13.56 -14.29 -11.98
CA GLU A 129 13.33 -12.92 -11.52
C GLU A 129 14.64 -12.18 -11.26
N LEU A 130 15.64 -12.85 -10.68
CA LEU A 130 16.97 -12.28 -10.48
C LEU A 130 17.66 -11.96 -11.83
N ARG A 131 17.58 -12.85 -12.82
CA ARG A 131 18.08 -12.57 -14.18
C ARG A 131 17.37 -11.39 -14.80
N LEU A 132 16.03 -11.35 -14.73
CA LEU A 132 15.25 -10.23 -15.24
C LEU A 132 15.67 -8.91 -14.60
N ALA A 133 15.88 -8.87 -13.30
CA ALA A 133 16.32 -7.66 -12.59
C ALA A 133 17.73 -7.22 -13.01
N ILE A 134 18.68 -8.17 -13.14
CA ILE A 134 20.05 -7.90 -13.58
C ILE A 134 20.07 -7.40 -15.02
N GLU A 135 19.35 -8.06 -15.93
CA GLU A 135 19.27 -7.70 -17.35
C GLU A 135 18.60 -6.34 -17.56
N ALA A 136 17.55 -6.04 -16.78
CA ALA A 136 16.88 -4.75 -16.81
C ALA A 136 17.74 -3.61 -16.24
N GLY A 137 18.75 -3.91 -15.44
CA GLY A 137 19.58 -2.91 -14.76
C GLY A 137 18.87 -2.28 -13.54
N VAL A 138 18.15 -3.09 -12.76
CA VAL A 138 17.51 -2.64 -11.50
C VAL A 138 18.55 -2.00 -10.59
N GLY A 139 18.21 -0.85 -10.00
CA GLY A 139 19.14 -0.04 -9.22
C GLY A 139 19.65 -0.75 -7.97
N HIS A 140 18.76 -1.38 -7.21
CA HIS A 140 19.13 -2.08 -5.99
C HIS A 140 18.35 -3.38 -5.81
N LEU A 141 19.05 -4.43 -5.37
CA LEU A 141 18.46 -5.65 -4.86
C LEU A 141 18.59 -5.67 -3.33
N ILE A 142 17.47 -5.93 -2.67
CA ILE A 142 17.42 -6.08 -1.21
C ILE A 142 17.50 -7.57 -0.91
N VAL A 143 18.66 -8.01 -0.45
CA VAL A 143 18.96 -9.42 -0.20
C VAL A 143 18.32 -9.88 1.11
N ASP A 144 17.69 -11.04 1.06
CA ASP A 144 16.81 -11.55 2.12
C ASP A 144 17.30 -12.88 2.74
N SER A 145 18.20 -13.62 2.07
CA SER A 145 18.70 -14.92 2.53
C SER A 145 20.10 -15.23 2.02
N PHE A 146 20.80 -16.21 2.69
CA PHE A 146 22.10 -16.70 2.27
C PHE A 146 22.05 -17.39 0.90
N ASP A 147 21.02 -18.18 0.63
CA ASP A 147 20.82 -18.82 -0.67
C ASP A 147 20.69 -17.80 -1.81
N GLU A 148 20.14 -16.63 -1.52
CA GLU A 148 20.05 -15.54 -2.49
C GLU A 148 21.43 -14.91 -2.74
N ILE A 149 22.27 -14.72 -1.70
CA ILE A 149 23.64 -14.23 -1.85
C ILE A 149 24.42 -15.15 -2.80
N GLU A 150 24.39 -16.47 -2.56
CA GLU A 150 25.08 -17.45 -3.39
C GLU A 150 24.57 -17.47 -4.83
N ARG A 151 23.25 -17.41 -5.02
CA ARG A 151 22.64 -17.41 -6.36
C ARG A 151 22.95 -16.13 -7.13
N LEU A 152 22.94 -14.97 -6.46
CA LEU A 152 23.28 -13.69 -7.10
C LEU A 152 24.73 -13.68 -7.52
N ASP A 153 25.67 -14.04 -6.64
CA ASP A 153 27.10 -14.05 -6.96
C ASP A 153 27.41 -14.98 -8.15
N ALA A 154 26.74 -16.14 -8.21
CA ALA A 154 26.88 -17.07 -9.34
C ALA A 154 26.25 -16.58 -10.65
N LEU A 155 25.28 -15.68 -10.62
CA LEU A 155 24.59 -15.14 -11.80
C LEU A 155 25.30 -13.91 -12.39
N LEU A 156 26.10 -13.23 -11.59
CA LEU A 156 26.70 -11.95 -11.96
C LEU A 156 28.07 -12.14 -12.64
N ASP A 157 28.32 -11.36 -13.67
CA ASP A 157 29.61 -11.20 -14.34
C ASP A 157 30.31 -9.87 -14.00
N ARG A 158 29.64 -9.02 -13.24
CA ARG A 158 30.11 -7.71 -12.76
C ARG A 158 29.53 -7.39 -11.39
N PRO A 159 30.21 -6.51 -10.62
CA PRO A 159 29.72 -6.12 -9.30
C PRO A 159 28.34 -5.46 -9.32
N LEU A 160 27.46 -5.89 -8.40
CA LEU A 160 26.12 -5.34 -8.18
C LEU A 160 26.02 -4.77 -6.75
N ASP A 161 25.43 -3.58 -6.64
CA ASP A 161 25.16 -2.94 -5.36
C ASP A 161 23.91 -3.57 -4.72
N VAL A 162 24.03 -4.00 -3.46
CA VAL A 162 22.97 -4.64 -2.71
C VAL A 162 22.80 -4.04 -1.32
N LEU A 163 21.56 -4.07 -0.81
CA LEU A 163 21.27 -3.87 0.60
C LEU A 163 20.92 -5.22 1.22
N ILE A 164 21.19 -5.40 2.51
CA ILE A 164 20.64 -6.54 3.25
C ILE A 164 19.40 -6.13 4.03
N ARG A 165 18.39 -7.00 4.02
CA ARG A 165 17.22 -6.85 4.87
C ARG A 165 17.49 -7.37 6.26
N VAL A 166 17.42 -6.49 7.24
CA VAL A 166 17.63 -6.81 8.67
C VAL A 166 16.27 -6.92 9.37
N THR A 167 16.09 -7.95 10.16
CA THR A 167 14.94 -8.12 11.05
C THR A 167 15.36 -7.76 12.47
N PRO A 168 15.01 -6.54 12.96
CA PRO A 168 15.57 -5.98 14.19
C PRO A 168 14.94 -6.54 15.47
N GLY A 169 13.95 -7.43 15.42
CA GLY A 169 13.27 -7.97 16.60
C GLY A 169 12.29 -6.98 17.26
N ILE A 170 12.04 -5.83 16.67
CA ILE A 170 11.21 -4.77 17.25
C ILE A 170 9.74 -5.02 16.95
N LYS A 171 8.90 -4.98 17.99
CA LYS A 171 7.44 -5.09 17.87
C LYS A 171 6.87 -3.70 17.63
N ALA A 172 6.15 -3.55 16.51
CA ALA A 172 5.20 -2.45 16.32
C ALA A 172 3.81 -2.92 16.77
N ASP A 173 3.05 -2.07 17.43
CA ASP A 173 1.66 -2.38 17.80
C ASP A 173 0.77 -2.32 16.55
N THR A 174 0.54 -3.48 15.95
CA THR A 174 -0.21 -3.68 14.71
C THR A 174 -0.73 -5.11 14.62
N HIS A 175 -1.64 -5.39 13.69
CA HIS A 175 -2.21 -6.72 13.51
C HIS A 175 -1.13 -7.78 13.20
N SER A 176 -1.19 -8.94 13.83
CA SER A 176 -0.17 -10.01 13.75
C SER A 176 0.22 -10.41 12.32
N TYR A 177 -0.73 -10.42 11.38
CA TYR A 177 -0.46 -10.76 9.96
C TYR A 177 0.32 -9.69 9.17
N VAL A 178 0.47 -8.47 9.69
CA VAL A 178 1.20 -7.38 9.02
C VAL A 178 2.46 -6.96 9.78
N GLN A 179 2.85 -7.70 10.83
CA GLN A 179 4.11 -7.53 11.56
C GLN A 179 5.24 -8.24 10.80
N THR A 180 6.32 -7.54 10.51
CA THR A 180 7.47 -8.08 9.75
C THR A 180 8.80 -7.91 10.45
N GLY A 181 8.83 -7.21 11.57
CA GLY A 181 10.04 -6.90 12.34
C GLY A 181 10.35 -7.87 13.49
N GLN A 182 9.56 -8.93 13.67
CA GLN A 182 9.73 -9.91 14.76
C GLN A 182 10.77 -10.98 14.39
N LEU A 183 11.39 -11.61 15.42
CA LEU A 183 12.36 -12.69 15.24
C LEU A 183 11.80 -13.88 14.46
N ASP A 184 10.55 -14.28 14.72
CA ASP A 184 9.83 -15.28 13.93
C ASP A 184 9.22 -14.62 12.69
N SER A 185 10.05 -14.36 11.70
CA SER A 185 9.70 -13.78 10.41
C SER A 185 10.35 -14.55 9.28
N LYS A 186 9.63 -14.74 8.18
CA LYS A 186 10.19 -15.30 6.95
C LYS A 186 11.11 -14.34 6.20
N PHE A 187 11.25 -13.10 6.68
CA PHE A 187 11.97 -12.02 6.00
C PHE A 187 13.27 -11.68 6.69
N GLY A 188 14.31 -11.51 5.87
CA GLY A 188 15.55 -10.88 6.28
C GLY A 188 16.41 -11.69 7.26
N PHE A 189 17.50 -11.07 7.67
CA PHE A 189 18.47 -11.64 8.61
C PHE A 189 18.21 -11.09 10.01
N GLY A 190 18.03 -11.99 10.97
CA GLY A 190 17.83 -11.62 12.37
C GLY A 190 19.05 -10.89 12.94
N LEU A 191 18.78 -9.93 13.83
CA LEU A 191 19.80 -9.17 14.51
C LEU A 191 20.33 -9.92 15.74
N GLU A 192 19.42 -10.43 16.58
CA GLU A 192 19.76 -11.04 17.88
C GLU A 192 20.52 -12.37 17.75
N ASP A 193 20.27 -13.12 16.67
CA ASP A 193 20.94 -14.41 16.39
C ASP A 193 22.25 -14.27 15.62
N GLY A 194 22.68 -13.03 15.31
CA GLY A 194 23.91 -12.72 14.59
C GLY A 194 23.86 -13.02 13.08
N LEU A 195 22.68 -13.37 12.53
CA LEU A 195 22.53 -13.67 11.10
C LEU A 195 22.81 -12.44 10.23
N ALA A 196 22.42 -11.24 10.67
CA ALA A 196 22.70 -10.01 9.95
C ALA A 196 24.21 -9.75 9.79
N THR A 197 25.02 -9.95 10.84
CA THR A 197 26.48 -9.83 10.77
C THR A 197 27.08 -10.87 9.81
N ARG A 198 26.63 -12.12 9.90
CA ARG A 198 27.05 -13.18 8.98
C ARG A 198 26.70 -12.90 7.52
N ALA A 199 25.56 -12.26 7.27
CA ALA A 199 25.14 -11.85 5.92
C ALA A 199 26.07 -10.75 5.36
N ILE A 200 26.47 -9.78 6.18
CA ILE A 200 27.48 -8.78 5.83
C ILE A 200 28.79 -9.46 5.41
N ASP A 201 29.27 -10.41 6.24
CA ASP A 201 30.51 -11.13 5.95
C ASP A 201 30.40 -11.99 4.69
N ALA A 202 29.24 -12.61 4.43
CA ALA A 202 28.99 -13.39 3.23
C ALA A 202 29.02 -12.51 1.97
N ILE A 203 28.43 -11.30 2.01
CA ILE A 203 28.49 -10.35 0.88
C ILE A 203 29.92 -9.83 0.66
N ARG A 204 30.68 -9.55 1.72
CA ARG A 204 32.11 -9.16 1.63
C ARG A 204 32.96 -10.26 1.00
N ALA A 205 32.61 -11.53 1.24
CA ALA A 205 33.32 -12.69 0.67
C ALA A 205 32.91 -12.99 -0.79
N ALA A 206 31.74 -12.51 -1.23
CA ALA A 206 31.23 -12.69 -2.59
C ALA A 206 32.09 -11.89 -3.61
N GLY A 207 32.28 -12.46 -4.81
CA GLY A 207 33.12 -11.84 -5.84
C GLY A 207 32.45 -10.68 -6.58
N ASN A 208 31.11 -10.74 -6.68
CA ASN A 208 30.34 -9.84 -7.54
C ASN A 208 29.26 -9.06 -6.76
N LEU A 209 29.28 -9.04 -5.44
CA LEU A 209 28.35 -8.27 -4.62
C LEU A 209 29.07 -7.14 -3.89
N ARG A 210 28.46 -5.98 -3.81
CA ARG A 210 28.92 -4.86 -2.99
C ARG A 210 27.81 -4.45 -2.04
N LEU A 211 28.08 -4.56 -0.73
CA LEU A 211 27.19 -3.99 0.25
C LEU A 211 27.21 -2.46 0.13
N VAL A 212 26.03 -1.83 0.04
CA VAL A 212 25.91 -0.37 0.01
C VAL A 212 24.98 0.18 1.07
N GLY A 213 24.30 -0.68 1.82
CA GLY A 213 23.39 -0.25 2.87
C GLY A 213 22.63 -1.35 3.57
N LEU A 214 21.86 -0.91 4.56
CA LEU A 214 20.96 -1.74 5.35
C LEU A 214 19.51 -1.35 5.08
N HIS A 215 18.62 -2.35 5.12
CA HIS A 215 17.19 -2.17 5.03
C HIS A 215 16.48 -2.79 6.24
N ALA A 216 15.46 -2.13 6.78
CA ALA A 216 14.53 -2.74 7.71
C ALA A 216 13.10 -2.26 7.47
N HIS A 217 12.14 -3.19 7.60
CA HIS A 217 10.71 -2.89 7.57
C HIS A 217 10.01 -3.64 8.68
N ILE A 218 9.38 -2.91 9.61
CA ILE A 218 8.89 -3.44 10.89
C ILE A 218 7.39 -3.74 10.93
N GLY A 219 6.67 -3.42 9.84
CA GLY A 219 5.23 -3.70 9.77
C GLY A 219 4.46 -2.69 8.94
N SER A 220 3.15 -2.80 9.01
CA SER A 220 2.23 -1.94 8.26
C SER A 220 1.07 -1.50 9.15
N GLN A 221 0.46 -0.35 8.87
CA GLN A 221 -0.60 0.26 9.67
C GLN A 221 -0.09 0.60 11.09
N ILE A 222 1.08 1.23 11.16
CA ILE A 222 1.75 1.62 12.41
C ILE A 222 1.35 3.06 12.74
N PHE A 223 0.84 3.27 13.94
CA PHE A 223 0.45 4.60 14.44
C PHE A 223 1.49 5.17 15.40
N GLU A 224 2.21 4.31 16.12
CA GLU A 224 3.28 4.72 17.04
C GLU A 224 4.59 4.96 16.30
N LEU A 225 5.24 6.09 16.54
CA LEU A 225 6.48 6.46 15.84
C LEU A 225 7.76 5.96 16.53
N GLU A 226 7.69 5.63 17.83
CA GLU A 226 8.84 5.15 18.61
C GLU A 226 9.49 3.86 18.03
N PRO A 227 8.74 2.87 17.50
CA PRO A 227 9.35 1.69 16.89
C PRO A 227 10.31 2.00 15.74
N TYR A 228 10.08 3.09 15.00
CA TYR A 228 11.00 3.53 13.94
C TYR A 228 12.33 4.01 14.51
N VAL A 229 12.29 4.76 15.61
CA VAL A 229 13.50 5.25 16.30
C VAL A 229 14.34 4.06 16.78
N LYS A 230 13.71 3.10 17.47
CA LYS A 230 14.39 1.88 17.94
C LYS A 230 15.01 1.08 16.79
N THR A 231 14.32 1.01 15.65
CA THR A 231 14.83 0.35 14.44
C THR A 231 16.11 1.02 13.94
N ILE A 232 16.12 2.33 13.85
CA ILE A 232 17.29 3.11 13.42
C ILE A 232 18.47 2.90 14.39
N GLU A 233 18.24 2.91 15.70
CA GLU A 233 19.23 2.67 16.74
C GLU A 233 19.81 1.24 16.64
N ALA A 234 18.95 0.24 16.38
CA ALA A 234 19.37 -1.15 16.19
C ALA A 234 20.25 -1.32 14.94
N LEU A 235 19.87 -0.68 13.82
CA LEU A 235 20.67 -0.69 12.59
C LEU A 235 22.00 0.05 12.77
N GLY A 236 22.02 1.13 13.54
CA GLY A 236 23.26 1.84 13.90
C GLY A 236 24.21 0.97 14.73
N SER A 237 23.66 0.24 15.70
CA SER A 237 24.43 -0.70 16.51
C SER A 237 25.04 -1.82 15.67
N LEU A 238 24.28 -2.37 14.70
CA LEU A 238 24.77 -3.37 13.75
C LEU A 238 25.89 -2.80 12.88
N ALA A 239 25.68 -1.61 12.28
CA ALA A 239 26.65 -0.97 11.42
C ALA A 239 27.99 -0.73 12.15
N GLY A 240 27.92 -0.23 13.38
CA GLY A 240 29.09 -0.04 14.24
C GLY A 240 29.79 -1.35 14.63
N ALA A 241 29.05 -2.36 15.05
CA ALA A 241 29.59 -3.67 15.45
C ALA A 241 30.23 -4.42 14.27
N ALA A 242 29.64 -4.31 13.05
CA ALA A 242 30.20 -4.90 11.84
C ALA A 242 31.34 -4.06 11.22
N GLY A 243 31.62 -2.87 11.75
CA GLY A 243 32.62 -1.95 11.22
C GLY A 243 32.38 -1.58 9.77
N LEU A 244 31.15 -1.22 9.42
CA LEU A 244 30.81 -0.83 8.05
C LEU A 244 31.55 0.45 7.68
N SER A 245 32.22 0.44 6.53
CA SER A 245 32.80 1.64 5.94
C SER A 245 31.74 2.57 5.36
N ASN A 246 32.09 3.83 5.11
CA ASN A 246 31.19 4.78 4.46
C ASN A 246 30.75 4.34 3.05
N GLU A 247 31.54 3.51 2.37
CA GLU A 247 31.18 2.94 1.07
C GLU A 247 30.18 1.81 1.20
N GLU A 248 30.30 0.96 2.25
CA GLU A 248 29.38 -0.13 2.54
C GLU A 248 28.07 0.34 3.19
N PHE A 249 28.03 1.60 3.65
CA PHE A 249 26.87 2.16 4.33
C PHE A 249 26.50 3.55 3.80
N ARG A 250 26.34 3.66 2.47
CA ARG A 250 25.89 4.88 1.79
C ARG A 250 24.38 5.07 1.89
N LEU A 251 23.63 3.98 2.05
CA LEU A 251 22.18 3.94 2.02
C LEU A 251 21.63 3.35 3.32
N LEU A 252 20.61 3.98 3.87
CA LEU A 252 19.82 3.45 4.97
C LEU A 252 18.34 3.46 4.60
N ASN A 253 17.81 2.28 4.32
CA ASN A 253 16.39 2.12 4.03
C ASN A 253 15.63 1.74 5.30
N VAL A 254 14.84 2.66 5.80
CA VAL A 254 14.06 2.51 7.04
C VAL A 254 12.60 2.12 6.77
N GLY A 255 12.35 1.54 5.60
CA GLY A 255 11.08 0.95 5.20
C GLY A 255 9.89 1.91 5.17
N GLY A 256 8.72 1.33 5.09
CA GLY A 256 7.43 2.03 5.12
C GLY A 256 6.69 1.85 6.44
N GLY A 257 5.38 1.60 6.34
CA GLY A 257 4.56 1.16 7.46
C GLY A 257 3.63 2.21 8.05
N LEU A 258 3.72 3.50 7.67
CA LEU A 258 2.83 4.55 8.17
C LEU A 258 1.37 4.14 8.00
N GLY A 259 0.61 4.19 9.10
CA GLY A 259 -0.82 3.92 9.15
C GLY A 259 -1.65 5.02 8.50
N ILE A 260 -2.89 4.66 8.14
CA ILE A 260 -3.90 5.58 7.61
C ILE A 260 -5.22 5.40 8.35
N ALA A 261 -6.10 6.37 8.24
CA ALA A 261 -7.47 6.24 8.74
C ALA A 261 -8.28 5.33 7.81
N TYR A 262 -8.90 4.29 8.37
CA TYR A 262 -9.93 3.45 7.73
C TYR A 262 -11.33 3.79 8.21
N THR A 263 -11.41 4.38 9.40
CA THR A 263 -12.62 4.87 10.04
C THR A 263 -12.39 6.27 10.60
N ALA A 264 -13.44 7.01 10.84
CA ALA A 264 -13.36 8.35 11.43
C ALA A 264 -12.76 8.36 12.85
N ALA A 265 -12.70 7.20 13.51
CA ALA A 265 -12.09 7.05 14.83
C ALA A 265 -10.56 6.86 14.78
N ASP A 266 -9.98 6.65 13.60
CA ASP A 266 -8.55 6.43 13.46
C ASP A 266 -7.80 7.79 13.41
N GLU A 267 -6.75 7.92 14.19
CA GLU A 267 -5.89 9.11 14.27
C GLU A 267 -4.43 8.78 13.88
N PRO A 268 -4.14 8.53 12.59
CA PRO A 268 -2.77 8.23 12.16
C PRO A 268 -1.86 9.45 12.29
N PRO A 269 -0.54 9.23 12.54
CA PRO A 269 0.43 10.31 12.48
C PRO A 269 0.48 10.93 11.08
N SER A 270 0.84 12.21 11.02
CA SER A 270 1.03 12.90 9.74
C SER A 270 2.27 12.38 8.99
N ILE A 271 2.28 12.50 7.66
CA ILE A 271 3.48 12.25 6.83
C ILE A 271 4.66 13.07 7.37
N ARG A 272 4.44 14.32 7.74
CA ARG A 272 5.47 15.21 8.30
C ARG A 272 6.08 14.63 9.57
N SER A 273 5.27 14.27 10.57
CA SER A 273 5.76 13.69 11.82
C SER A 273 6.51 12.38 11.62
N TYR A 274 6.05 11.54 10.68
CA TYR A 274 6.71 10.30 10.30
C TYR A 274 8.11 10.54 9.71
N VAL A 275 8.24 11.54 8.83
CA VAL A 275 9.54 11.92 8.22
C VAL A 275 10.46 12.54 9.27
N ASP A 276 9.95 13.50 10.07
CA ASP A 276 10.72 14.18 11.10
C ASP A 276 11.38 13.18 12.06
N VAL A 277 10.62 12.22 12.59
CA VAL A 277 11.15 11.20 13.51
C VAL A 277 12.23 10.35 12.86
N LYS A 278 12.10 9.97 11.59
CA LYS A 278 13.11 9.19 10.89
C LYS A 278 14.38 9.98 10.64
N VAL A 279 14.27 11.20 10.14
CA VAL A 279 15.44 12.06 9.85
C VAL A 279 16.18 12.39 11.15
N GLU A 280 15.48 12.81 12.20
CA GLU A 280 16.08 13.10 13.50
C GLU A 280 16.73 11.85 14.13
N GLY A 281 16.07 10.69 14.00
CA GLY A 281 16.62 9.41 14.45
C GLY A 281 17.93 9.06 13.75
N VAL A 282 17.97 9.20 12.41
CA VAL A 282 19.16 8.91 11.61
C VAL A 282 20.30 9.87 11.96
N ARG A 283 20.05 11.18 12.03
CA ARG A 283 21.05 12.20 12.40
C ARG A 283 21.64 11.98 13.79
N ARG A 284 20.85 11.44 14.72
CA ARG A 284 21.33 11.16 16.09
C ARG A 284 22.26 9.97 16.15
N VAL A 285 22.07 8.99 15.25
CA VAL A 285 22.76 7.70 15.28
C VAL A 285 23.98 7.67 14.36
N PHE A 286 23.95 8.40 13.24
CA PHE A 286 24.96 8.31 12.19
C PHE A 286 25.66 9.63 11.91
N ASP A 287 27.00 9.58 11.82
CA ASP A 287 27.86 10.68 11.37
C ASP A 287 29.03 10.08 10.56
N PRO A 288 29.12 10.31 9.23
CA PRO A 288 28.17 11.08 8.42
C PRO A 288 26.83 10.38 8.24
N THR A 289 25.78 11.18 8.00
CA THR A 289 24.43 10.70 7.72
C THR A 289 24.38 10.00 6.35
N PRO A 290 23.96 8.72 6.26
CA PRO A 290 23.73 8.07 4.97
C PRO A 290 22.51 8.67 4.24
N ARG A 291 22.40 8.42 2.93
CA ARG A 291 21.17 8.73 2.19
C ARG A 291 20.00 7.95 2.79
N ILE A 292 18.91 8.64 3.12
CA ILE A 292 17.74 8.06 3.80
C ILE A 292 16.72 7.61 2.76
N LEU A 293 16.35 6.34 2.81
CA LEU A 293 15.33 5.75 1.93
C LEU A 293 14.10 5.38 2.75
N VAL A 294 12.91 5.64 2.20
CA VAL A 294 11.62 5.24 2.79
C VAL A 294 10.70 4.63 1.74
N GLU A 295 9.86 3.68 2.16
CA GLU A 295 9.00 2.87 1.30
C GLU A 295 7.50 3.04 1.62
N PRO A 296 6.91 4.23 1.47
CA PRO A 296 5.48 4.39 1.64
C PRO A 296 4.72 3.65 0.52
N GLY A 297 3.70 2.90 0.90
CA GLY A 297 2.74 2.29 -0.03
C GLY A 297 1.33 2.70 0.35
N ARG A 298 0.82 2.12 1.45
CA ARG A 298 -0.52 2.36 1.96
C ARG A 298 -0.85 3.86 2.10
N SER A 299 0.01 4.64 2.69
CA SER A 299 -0.21 6.07 2.94
C SER A 299 -0.20 6.93 1.68
N LEU A 300 0.33 6.43 0.57
CA LEU A 300 0.27 7.10 -0.73
C LEU A 300 -1.07 6.88 -1.45
N VAL A 301 -1.62 5.65 -1.38
CA VAL A 301 -2.75 5.28 -2.24
C VAL A 301 -4.05 4.98 -1.48
N GLY A 302 -3.97 4.62 -0.18
CA GLY A 302 -5.10 4.07 0.56
C GLY A 302 -6.31 4.98 0.60
N ASN A 303 -6.17 6.17 1.17
CA ASN A 303 -7.26 7.14 1.28
C ASN A 303 -7.51 7.92 -0.02
N ALA A 304 -6.62 7.84 -1.01
CA ALA A 304 -6.83 8.43 -2.32
C ALA A 304 -7.84 7.64 -3.17
N GLY A 305 -8.27 6.45 -2.73
CA GLY A 305 -9.19 5.58 -3.45
C GLY A 305 -10.41 5.16 -2.63
N ILE A 306 -11.52 4.99 -3.33
CA ILE A 306 -12.77 4.41 -2.84
C ILE A 306 -13.19 3.25 -3.75
N THR A 307 -14.11 2.39 -3.26
CA THR A 307 -14.83 1.43 -4.10
C THR A 307 -16.29 1.80 -4.14
N LEU A 308 -16.87 1.87 -5.35
CA LEU A 308 -18.30 2.05 -5.57
C LEU A 308 -18.95 0.70 -5.83
N TYR A 309 -20.14 0.51 -5.25
CA TYR A 309 -21.00 -0.67 -5.37
C TYR A 309 -22.44 -0.26 -5.67
N GLU A 310 -23.21 -1.16 -6.29
CA GLU A 310 -24.66 -1.05 -6.38
C GLU A 310 -25.33 -2.01 -5.39
N VAL A 311 -26.37 -1.54 -4.70
CA VAL A 311 -27.21 -2.36 -3.80
C VAL A 311 -28.15 -3.21 -4.64
N GLY A 312 -27.94 -4.53 -4.63
CA GLY A 312 -28.80 -5.49 -5.33
C GLY A 312 -29.93 -6.04 -4.46
N THR A 313 -29.74 -6.12 -3.15
CA THR A 313 -30.73 -6.71 -2.22
C THR A 313 -30.63 -6.08 -0.84
N VAL A 314 -31.79 -5.78 -0.27
CA VAL A 314 -31.94 -5.45 1.15
C VAL A 314 -32.76 -6.55 1.83
N LYS A 315 -32.18 -7.24 2.81
CA LYS A 315 -32.78 -8.36 3.52
C LYS A 315 -32.86 -8.08 5.01
N GLU A 316 -34.05 -7.84 5.50
CA GLU A 316 -34.32 -7.73 6.93
C GLU A 316 -34.55 -9.12 7.55
N ILE A 317 -33.87 -9.37 8.69
CA ILE A 317 -34.16 -10.50 9.58
C ILE A 317 -34.68 -9.89 10.87
N PRO A 318 -36.00 -9.96 11.10
CA PRO A 318 -36.65 -9.26 12.21
C PRO A 318 -36.00 -9.54 13.57
N GLY A 319 -35.65 -8.50 14.29
CA GLY A 319 -35.01 -8.59 15.60
C GLY A 319 -33.56 -9.07 15.62
N VAL A 320 -32.95 -9.29 14.43
CA VAL A 320 -31.57 -9.76 14.33
C VAL A 320 -30.71 -8.75 13.57
N ARG A 321 -31.01 -8.50 12.26
CA ARG A 321 -30.11 -7.71 11.40
C ARG A 321 -30.74 -7.38 10.06
N THR A 322 -30.34 -6.26 9.48
CA THR A 322 -30.58 -5.94 8.08
C THR A 322 -29.30 -6.12 7.26
N TYR A 323 -29.32 -7.00 6.30
CA TYR A 323 -28.26 -7.14 5.31
C TYR A 323 -28.53 -6.27 4.09
N VAL A 324 -27.48 -5.59 3.63
CA VAL A 324 -27.46 -4.85 2.37
C VAL A 324 -26.43 -5.53 1.49
N ALA A 325 -26.86 -6.30 0.50
CA ALA A 325 -25.99 -7.02 -0.42
C ALA A 325 -25.68 -6.15 -1.62
N VAL A 326 -24.40 -6.10 -1.98
CA VAL A 326 -23.87 -5.34 -3.10
C VAL A 326 -23.28 -6.24 -4.17
N ASP A 327 -23.03 -5.69 -5.35
CA ASP A 327 -22.50 -6.38 -6.54
C ASP A 327 -20.99 -6.66 -6.52
N GLY A 328 -20.32 -6.46 -5.37
CA GLY A 328 -18.92 -6.81 -5.11
C GLY A 328 -18.78 -7.65 -3.86
N GLY A 329 -17.61 -7.61 -3.24
CA GLY A 329 -17.34 -8.34 -1.99
C GLY A 329 -15.90 -8.78 -1.84
N MET A 330 -15.67 -10.00 -1.35
CA MET A 330 -14.32 -10.52 -1.10
C MET A 330 -13.46 -10.66 -2.35
N SER A 331 -14.03 -10.61 -3.55
CA SER A 331 -13.26 -10.62 -4.80
C SER A 331 -12.59 -9.28 -5.10
N ASP A 332 -13.07 -8.20 -4.53
CA ASP A 332 -12.56 -6.84 -4.74
C ASP A 332 -12.08 -6.15 -3.44
N ASN A 333 -12.61 -6.52 -2.27
CA ASN A 333 -12.11 -6.07 -0.98
C ASN A 333 -11.97 -7.25 0.00
N LEU A 334 -10.89 -8.01 -0.13
CA LEU A 334 -10.62 -9.19 0.68
C LEU A 334 -10.23 -8.88 2.14
N ARG A 335 -9.79 -7.66 2.43
CA ARG A 335 -9.19 -7.31 3.72
C ARG A 335 -10.10 -7.46 4.96
N PRO A 336 -11.40 -7.15 4.91
CA PRO A 336 -12.29 -7.42 6.04
C PRO A 336 -12.31 -8.89 6.44
N MET A 337 -12.32 -9.81 5.46
CA MET A 337 -12.37 -11.25 5.69
C MET A 337 -11.02 -11.83 6.11
N LEU A 338 -9.93 -11.35 5.52
CA LEU A 338 -8.59 -11.89 5.75
C LEU A 338 -7.94 -11.34 7.02
N TYR A 339 -8.15 -10.05 7.31
CA TYR A 339 -7.47 -9.35 8.40
C TYR A 339 -8.42 -8.79 9.47
N GLY A 340 -9.73 -8.98 9.32
CA GLY A 340 -10.70 -8.30 10.17
C GLY A 340 -10.66 -6.77 10.03
N ALA A 341 -10.19 -6.28 8.88
CA ALA A 341 -10.05 -4.84 8.65
C ALA A 341 -11.42 -4.16 8.67
N ARG A 342 -11.51 -3.07 9.42
CA ARG A 342 -12.73 -2.26 9.52
C ARG A 342 -12.76 -1.24 8.39
N TYR A 343 -13.93 -1.01 7.83
CA TYR A 343 -14.20 0.01 6.82
C TYR A 343 -15.51 0.72 7.16
N GLU A 344 -15.70 1.88 6.55
CA GLU A 344 -16.97 2.61 6.55
C GLU A 344 -17.67 2.45 5.21
N ALA A 345 -18.94 2.81 5.18
CA ALA A 345 -19.72 2.90 3.96
C ALA A 345 -20.64 4.13 4.02
N LEU A 346 -21.00 4.64 2.84
CA LEU A 346 -21.92 5.77 2.66
C LEU A 346 -22.83 5.50 1.46
N VAL A 347 -24.10 5.92 1.53
CA VAL A 347 -25.02 5.92 0.37
C VAL A 347 -24.63 7.07 -0.55
N ALA A 348 -23.88 6.78 -1.61
CA ALA A 348 -23.19 7.77 -2.43
C ALA A 348 -24.12 8.64 -3.27
N ASN A 349 -25.25 8.09 -3.75
CA ASN A 349 -26.28 8.83 -4.49
C ASN A 349 -27.24 9.64 -3.60
N ARG A 350 -27.12 9.51 -2.28
CA ARG A 350 -27.89 10.25 -1.26
C ARG A 350 -26.98 10.61 -0.07
N ALA A 351 -25.77 11.05 -0.36
CA ALA A 351 -24.75 11.34 0.64
C ALA A 351 -25.11 12.52 1.58
N ALA A 352 -26.12 13.31 1.23
CA ALA A 352 -26.66 14.38 2.09
C ALA A 352 -27.69 13.87 3.10
N ASP A 353 -28.25 12.66 2.90
CA ASP A 353 -29.26 12.11 3.81
C ASP A 353 -28.61 11.70 5.14
N PRO A 354 -29.28 11.92 6.27
CA PRO A 354 -28.75 11.52 7.57
C PRO A 354 -28.71 9.99 7.68
N PRO A 355 -27.64 9.40 8.24
CA PRO A 355 -27.58 7.98 8.56
C PRO A 355 -28.52 7.68 9.72
N ASP A 356 -29.43 6.73 9.55
CA ASP A 356 -30.51 6.40 10.49
C ASP A 356 -30.75 4.90 10.65
N THR A 357 -30.10 4.05 9.85
CA THR A 357 -30.40 2.62 9.78
C THR A 357 -29.15 1.79 9.99
N ASP A 358 -29.19 0.92 11.04
CA ASP A 358 -28.14 -0.07 11.31
C ASP A 358 -28.20 -1.22 10.30
N VAL A 359 -27.10 -1.47 9.58
CA VAL A 359 -27.03 -2.50 8.56
C VAL A 359 -25.67 -3.22 8.56
N THR A 360 -25.64 -4.38 7.92
CA THR A 360 -24.40 -5.08 7.55
C THR A 360 -24.30 -5.10 6.02
N VAL A 361 -23.24 -4.51 5.48
CA VAL A 361 -22.96 -4.56 4.04
C VAL A 361 -22.29 -5.89 3.73
N ALA A 362 -22.97 -6.72 2.95
CA ALA A 362 -22.52 -8.04 2.53
C ALA A 362 -22.17 -8.04 1.04
N GLY A 363 -21.22 -8.87 0.65
CA GLY A 363 -20.91 -9.11 -0.75
C GLY A 363 -21.86 -10.12 -1.40
N MET A 364 -21.59 -10.42 -2.68
CA MET A 364 -22.42 -11.29 -3.52
C MET A 364 -21.94 -12.76 -3.55
N HIS A 365 -20.83 -13.09 -2.90
CA HIS A 365 -20.20 -14.40 -3.02
C HIS A 365 -20.91 -15.47 -2.18
N CYS A 366 -20.89 -16.72 -2.66
CA CYS A 366 -21.40 -17.89 -1.93
C CYS A 366 -20.49 -18.26 -0.76
N GLU A 367 -20.23 -17.29 0.14
CA GLU A 367 -19.34 -17.42 1.28
C GLU A 367 -19.92 -16.64 2.48
N SER A 368 -20.14 -17.30 3.60
CA SER A 368 -20.74 -16.67 4.79
C SER A 368 -19.90 -15.54 5.39
N SER A 369 -18.59 -15.57 5.15
CA SER A 369 -17.67 -14.54 5.62
C SER A 369 -17.65 -13.28 4.75
N ASP A 370 -18.32 -13.29 3.59
CA ASP A 370 -18.32 -12.17 2.63
C ASP A 370 -19.12 -10.97 3.15
N VAL A 371 -18.51 -10.25 4.11
CA VAL A 371 -19.06 -9.07 4.77
C VAL A 371 -18.05 -7.94 4.69
N ILE A 372 -18.38 -6.89 3.92
CA ILE A 372 -17.50 -5.76 3.66
C ILE A 372 -17.47 -4.80 4.85
N VAL A 373 -18.66 -4.41 5.36
CA VAL A 373 -18.77 -3.51 6.52
C VAL A 373 -19.77 -4.10 7.51
N ARG A 374 -19.29 -4.31 8.74
CA ARG A 374 -20.16 -4.73 9.86
C ARG A 374 -20.65 -3.50 10.60
N ASP A 375 -21.90 -3.58 11.09
CA ASP A 375 -22.48 -2.57 12.00
C ASP A 375 -22.38 -1.13 11.44
N ALA A 376 -22.61 -0.97 10.11
CA ALA A 376 -22.69 0.32 9.46
C ALA A 376 -24.00 1.04 9.79
N VAL A 377 -23.95 2.37 9.96
CA VAL A 377 -25.15 3.20 10.07
C VAL A 377 -25.26 3.99 8.75
N LEU A 378 -26.29 3.72 7.96
CA LEU A 378 -26.52 4.30 6.65
C LEU A 378 -27.85 5.03 6.57
N ALA A 379 -27.98 5.97 5.63
CA ALA A 379 -29.28 6.48 5.21
C ALA A 379 -30.09 5.32 4.60
N ALA A 380 -31.24 4.96 5.16
CA ALA A 380 -32.03 3.76 4.86
C ALA A 380 -31.81 3.21 3.44
N PRO A 381 -30.95 2.16 3.24
CA PRO A 381 -30.53 1.72 1.90
C PRO A 381 -31.68 1.09 1.12
N ARG A 382 -31.67 1.26 -0.19
CA ARG A 382 -32.66 0.73 -1.13
C ARG A 382 -31.96 0.00 -2.26
N VAL A 383 -32.63 -0.97 -2.86
CA VAL A 383 -32.18 -1.59 -4.12
C VAL A 383 -31.98 -0.51 -5.19
N GLY A 384 -30.84 -0.54 -5.86
CA GLY A 384 -30.39 0.46 -6.83
C GLY A 384 -29.66 1.66 -6.23
N ASP A 385 -29.53 1.76 -4.89
CA ASP A 385 -28.63 2.76 -4.28
C ASP A 385 -27.16 2.43 -4.58
N LEU A 386 -26.35 3.46 -4.64
CA LEU A 386 -24.89 3.33 -4.74
C LEU A 386 -24.27 3.44 -3.35
N LEU A 387 -23.41 2.50 -3.00
CA LEU A 387 -22.59 2.56 -1.80
C LEU A 387 -21.13 2.87 -2.14
N ALA A 388 -20.52 3.80 -1.40
CA ALA A 388 -19.09 4.06 -1.43
C ALA A 388 -18.44 3.52 -0.17
N THR A 389 -17.38 2.71 -0.33
CA THR A 389 -16.49 2.30 0.76
C THR A 389 -15.16 3.04 0.58
N PRO A 390 -14.79 3.97 1.49
CA PRO A 390 -13.55 4.74 1.40
C PRO A 390 -12.32 3.92 1.82
N ALA A 391 -11.13 4.52 1.64
CA ALA A 391 -9.82 3.96 2.02
C ALA A 391 -9.50 2.58 1.40
N THR A 392 -10.07 2.27 0.24
CA THR A 392 -9.85 1.01 -0.49
C THR A 392 -8.73 1.09 -1.52
N GLY A 393 -8.05 2.23 -1.66
CA GLY A 393 -7.00 2.44 -2.64
C GLY A 393 -5.74 1.58 -2.43
N ALA A 394 -5.50 1.09 -1.21
CA ALA A 394 -4.40 0.18 -0.92
C ALA A 394 -4.91 -1.25 -0.69
N TYR A 395 -4.29 -2.22 -1.36
CA TYR A 395 -4.59 -3.66 -1.21
C TYR A 395 -6.05 -4.05 -1.55
N GLY A 396 -6.80 -3.18 -2.26
CA GLY A 396 -8.04 -3.51 -2.93
C GLY A 396 -7.75 -4.20 -4.25
N HIS A 397 -7.52 -3.43 -5.32
CA HIS A 397 -7.18 -3.97 -6.64
C HIS A 397 -5.98 -4.93 -6.64
N ALA A 398 -4.95 -4.68 -5.81
CA ALA A 398 -3.77 -5.54 -5.67
C ALA A 398 -4.11 -6.97 -5.23
N MET A 399 -5.17 -7.16 -4.44
CA MET A 399 -5.62 -8.46 -3.91
C MET A 399 -6.90 -8.94 -4.60
N ALA A 400 -7.39 -8.23 -5.61
CA ALA A 400 -8.59 -8.62 -6.35
C ALA A 400 -8.40 -9.99 -7.02
N ASN A 401 -9.46 -10.78 -7.00
CA ASN A 401 -9.44 -12.15 -7.48
C ASN A 401 -10.73 -12.51 -8.22
N ASN A 402 -10.76 -13.68 -8.84
CA ASN A 402 -11.93 -14.16 -9.59
C ASN A 402 -12.73 -15.22 -8.82
N TYR A 403 -12.81 -15.14 -7.48
CA TYR A 403 -13.61 -16.08 -6.71
C TYR A 403 -15.07 -16.09 -7.21
N ASN A 404 -15.70 -17.26 -7.24
CA ASN A 404 -16.99 -17.53 -7.88
C ASN A 404 -17.11 -17.11 -9.35
N GLY A 405 -15.99 -16.94 -10.08
CA GLY A 405 -15.99 -16.49 -11.47
C GLY A 405 -16.40 -15.03 -11.66
N VAL A 406 -16.24 -14.20 -10.65
CA VAL A 406 -16.58 -12.77 -10.72
C VAL A 406 -15.45 -12.01 -11.42
N PRO A 407 -15.74 -11.22 -12.49
CA PRO A 407 -14.75 -10.37 -13.14
C PRO A 407 -14.22 -9.28 -12.21
N ARG A 408 -12.90 -9.00 -12.28
CA ARG A 408 -12.29 -7.93 -11.50
C ARG A 408 -12.78 -6.56 -11.96
N PRO A 409 -13.03 -5.63 -11.01
CA PRO A 409 -13.51 -4.28 -11.31
C PRO A 409 -12.50 -3.43 -12.08
N PRO A 410 -12.95 -2.37 -12.77
CA PRO A 410 -12.07 -1.38 -13.38
C PRO A 410 -11.41 -0.51 -12.33
N VAL A 411 -10.31 0.13 -12.70
CA VAL A 411 -9.70 1.24 -11.96
C VAL A 411 -9.90 2.53 -12.75
N ILE A 412 -10.46 3.54 -12.09
CA ILE A 412 -10.83 4.82 -12.67
C ILE A 412 -10.05 5.92 -11.93
N PHE A 413 -9.43 6.82 -12.68
CA PHE A 413 -8.84 8.04 -12.16
C PHE A 413 -9.80 9.21 -12.43
N CYS A 414 -10.02 10.01 -11.39
CA CYS A 414 -10.83 11.23 -11.42
C CYS A 414 -9.95 12.45 -11.14
N LYS A 415 -10.06 13.47 -11.98
CA LYS A 415 -9.36 14.74 -11.84
C LYS A 415 -10.15 15.86 -12.48
N ASP A 416 -10.38 16.98 -11.77
CA ASP A 416 -11.03 18.19 -12.26
C ASP A 416 -12.41 17.95 -12.94
N GLY A 417 -13.11 16.88 -12.54
CA GLY A 417 -14.40 16.49 -13.11
C GLY A 417 -14.30 15.56 -14.33
N ASP A 418 -13.09 15.26 -14.80
CA ASP A 418 -12.83 14.28 -15.84
C ASP A 418 -12.51 12.92 -15.24
N ALA A 419 -13.07 11.85 -15.81
CA ALA A 419 -12.83 10.47 -15.41
C ALA A 419 -12.19 9.67 -16.55
N ARG A 420 -11.22 8.82 -16.24
CA ARG A 420 -10.59 7.92 -17.21
C ARG A 420 -10.33 6.54 -16.64
N VAL A 421 -10.63 5.51 -17.40
CA VAL A 421 -10.30 4.13 -17.05
C VAL A 421 -8.78 3.92 -17.25
N VAL A 422 -8.09 3.48 -16.21
CA VAL A 422 -6.65 3.15 -16.25
C VAL A 422 -6.40 1.64 -16.18
N VAL A 423 -7.38 0.87 -15.66
CA VAL A 423 -7.46 -0.58 -15.79
C VAL A 423 -8.90 -0.90 -16.18
N ARG A 424 -9.10 -1.59 -17.30
CA ARG A 424 -10.45 -1.96 -17.73
C ARG A 424 -11.05 -3.04 -16.83
N ARG A 425 -12.37 -3.08 -16.76
CA ARG A 425 -13.10 -4.21 -16.18
C ARG A 425 -12.76 -5.50 -16.94
N GLU A 426 -12.60 -6.62 -16.23
CA GLU A 426 -12.58 -7.93 -16.89
C GLU A 426 -13.94 -8.26 -17.49
N THR A 427 -13.90 -8.93 -18.61
CA THR A 427 -15.08 -9.56 -19.24
C THR A 427 -15.16 -11.03 -18.84
N TRP A 428 -16.25 -11.69 -19.12
CA TRP A 428 -16.34 -13.15 -18.92
C TRP A 428 -15.35 -13.92 -19.78
N ASP A 429 -15.02 -13.40 -20.97
CA ASP A 429 -14.01 -14.02 -21.84
C ASP A 429 -12.60 -13.98 -21.21
N ASP A 430 -12.29 -12.93 -20.42
CA ASP A 430 -11.02 -12.85 -19.72
C ASP A 430 -10.84 -13.98 -18.67
N LEU A 431 -11.94 -14.50 -18.12
CA LEU A 431 -11.90 -15.58 -17.13
C LEU A 431 -11.34 -16.89 -17.72
N GLY A 432 -11.66 -17.17 -18.96
CA GLY A 432 -11.23 -18.38 -19.67
C GLY A 432 -9.98 -18.21 -20.55
N VAL A 433 -9.37 -17.02 -20.61
CA VAL A 433 -8.27 -16.69 -21.55
C VAL A 433 -7.05 -17.61 -21.43
N ARG A 434 -6.86 -18.26 -20.26
CA ARG A 434 -5.75 -19.19 -20.01
C ARG A 434 -6.11 -20.66 -20.15
N ASP A 435 -7.36 -20.99 -20.43
CA ASP A 435 -7.80 -22.36 -20.62
C ASP A 435 -7.32 -22.85 -22.01
N VAL A 436 -6.86 -24.13 -22.08
CA VAL A 436 -6.29 -24.76 -23.27
C VAL A 436 -7.07 -25.98 -23.68
#